data_b935163fd401192edd380f29b114fbe8
#
_entry.id   b935163fd401192edd380f29b114fbe8
#
_cell.length_a   1.000
_cell.length_b   1.000
_cell.length_c   1.000
_cell.angle_alpha   90.00
_cell.angle_beta   90.00
_cell.angle_gamma   90.00
#
_symmetry.space_group_name_H-M   'P 1'
#
loop_
_entity.id
_entity.type
_entity.pdbx_description
1 polymer ?
#
loop_
_entity_poly.entity_id
_entity_poly.type
_entity_poly.pdbx_seq_one_letter_code
_entity_poly.pdbx_strand_id
1 'polypeptide(L)'
;PKITDVEKAIGRNCASLIEDGSTLQLGIGAIPDAVLLFMGDKKDLGIHTEMFSDGVIDLVESGVVNGSKKTLHPGKLVATFLMGTRRLYDFVDKNACVEMRPVDYVNDPRVIAQNEKMVSINSCIEVDLMGQVASETIGLKQFSGTGGQVDYVRGAAWSAGGKSIMAMPSTAAKGKASRIVPFL
;
A
#
# COMPACT_ATOMS: atom_id res chain seq x y z
N PRO A 1 -4.63 7.69 -14.95
CA PRO A 1 -6.08 7.39 -15.05
C PRO A 1 -6.87 8.37 -14.17
N LYS A 2 -8.08 8.74 -14.57
CA LYS A 2 -8.92 9.63 -13.77
C LYS A 2 -9.52 8.82 -12.61
N ILE A 3 -9.19 9.20 -11.37
CA ILE A 3 -9.70 8.54 -10.15
C ILE A 3 -11.20 8.83 -10.03
N THR A 4 -12.00 7.80 -9.87
CA THR A 4 -13.47 7.88 -9.74
C THR A 4 -13.89 8.33 -8.33
N ASP A 5 -15.15 8.74 -8.15
CA ASP A 5 -15.66 9.14 -6.84
C ASP A 5 -15.73 7.96 -5.85
N VAL A 6 -15.94 6.73 -6.36
CA VAL A 6 -15.87 5.51 -5.54
C VAL A 6 -14.44 5.29 -5.02
N GLU A 7 -13.44 5.41 -5.88
CA GLU A 7 -12.03 5.28 -5.49
C GLU A 7 -11.60 6.37 -4.51
N LYS A 8 -12.08 7.61 -4.69
CA LYS A 8 -11.86 8.69 -3.71
C LYS A 8 -12.49 8.39 -2.35
N ALA A 9 -13.71 7.83 -2.33
CA ALA A 9 -14.35 7.44 -1.08
C ALA A 9 -13.56 6.35 -0.36
N ILE A 10 -13.09 5.32 -1.10
CA ILE A 10 -12.20 4.29 -0.58
C ILE A 10 -10.91 4.90 -0.05
N GLY A 11 -10.26 5.76 -0.83
CA GLY A 11 -9.03 6.45 -0.44
C GLY A 11 -9.16 7.22 0.85
N ARG A 12 -10.27 7.97 1.02
CA ARG A 12 -10.57 8.71 2.25
C ARG A 12 -10.76 7.78 3.45
N ASN A 13 -11.50 6.67 3.27
CA ASN A 13 -11.71 5.69 4.33
C ASN A 13 -10.40 5.02 4.75
N CYS A 14 -9.54 4.64 3.80
CA CYS A 14 -8.21 4.10 4.11
C CYS A 14 -7.34 5.14 4.85
N ALA A 15 -7.30 6.38 4.35
CA ALA A 15 -6.53 7.46 4.97
C ALA A 15 -6.93 7.74 6.42
N SER A 16 -8.22 7.61 6.76
CA SER A 16 -8.72 7.80 8.13
C SER A 16 -8.19 6.76 9.13
N LEU A 17 -7.72 5.61 8.66
CA LEU A 17 -7.15 4.53 9.48
C LEU A 17 -5.64 4.70 9.70
N ILE A 18 -4.99 5.62 8.99
CA ILE A 18 -3.55 5.86 9.04
C ILE A 18 -3.25 6.95 10.07
N GLU A 19 -2.36 6.64 10.98
CA GLU A 19 -1.92 7.56 12.03
C GLU A 19 -0.62 8.25 11.62
N ASP A 20 -0.35 9.41 12.22
CA ASP A 20 0.95 10.06 12.10
C ASP A 20 2.09 9.11 12.56
N GLY A 21 3.20 9.18 11.87
CA GLY A 21 4.35 8.31 12.13
C GLY A 21 4.21 6.88 11.59
N SER A 22 3.11 6.52 10.92
CA SER A 22 2.94 5.20 10.30
C SER A 22 3.96 4.95 9.20
N THR A 23 4.40 3.70 9.06
CA THR A 23 5.20 3.23 7.92
C THR A 23 4.27 2.53 6.93
N LEU A 24 4.31 2.93 5.68
CA LEU A 24 3.34 2.50 4.66
C LEU A 24 3.93 1.51 3.67
N GLN A 25 3.16 0.50 3.32
CA GLN A 25 3.25 -0.25 2.07
C GLN A 25 2.03 0.07 1.21
N LEU A 26 2.27 0.41 -0.02
CA LEU A 26 1.25 0.75 -1.00
C LEU A 26 1.49 -0.07 -2.27
N GLY A 27 0.41 -0.62 -2.83
CA GLY A 27 0.43 -1.20 -4.17
C GLY A 27 0.41 -0.11 -5.27
N ILE A 28 0.12 -0.54 -6.47
CA ILE A 28 -0.13 0.34 -7.64
C ILE A 28 -1.60 0.32 -8.02
N GLY A 29 -2.04 1.36 -8.70
CA GLY A 29 -3.37 1.48 -9.29
C GLY A 29 -4.23 2.53 -8.61
N ALA A 30 -5.48 2.62 -9.05
CA ALA A 30 -6.37 3.70 -8.69
C ALA A 30 -6.68 3.82 -7.19
N ILE A 31 -6.71 2.71 -6.45
CA ILE A 31 -6.97 2.72 -5.00
C ILE A 31 -5.77 3.27 -4.22
N PRO A 32 -4.53 2.74 -4.35
CA PRO A 32 -3.36 3.35 -3.73
C PRO A 32 -3.17 4.82 -4.09
N ASP A 33 -3.33 5.17 -5.37
CA ASP A 33 -3.24 6.58 -5.81
C ASP A 33 -4.31 7.45 -5.14
N ALA A 34 -5.54 6.93 -4.99
CA ALA A 34 -6.61 7.63 -4.28
C ALA A 34 -6.31 7.80 -2.79
N VAL A 35 -5.68 6.82 -2.13
CA VAL A 35 -5.25 6.92 -0.73
C VAL A 35 -4.24 8.06 -0.58
N LEU A 36 -3.24 8.14 -1.45
CA LEU A 36 -2.20 9.18 -1.40
C LEU A 36 -2.78 10.59 -1.47
N LEU A 37 -3.90 10.81 -2.21
CA LEU A 37 -4.57 12.11 -2.29
C LEU A 37 -5.10 12.63 -0.95
N PHE A 38 -5.36 11.74 0.02
CA PHE A 38 -5.92 12.09 1.32
C PHE A 38 -4.92 12.01 2.47
N MET A 39 -3.61 11.99 2.13
CA MET A 39 -2.52 11.94 3.13
C MET A 39 -1.94 13.32 3.48
N GLY A 40 -2.34 14.38 2.80
CA GLY A 40 -1.69 15.68 2.90
C GLY A 40 -1.74 16.34 4.29
N ASP A 41 -2.63 15.89 5.18
CA ASP A 41 -2.74 16.34 6.57
C ASP A 41 -1.94 15.48 7.57
N LYS A 42 -1.37 14.36 7.11
CA LYS A 42 -0.57 13.45 7.94
C LYS A 42 0.85 13.99 8.16
N LYS A 43 1.52 13.44 9.18
CA LYS A 43 2.87 13.86 9.57
C LYS A 43 3.78 12.65 9.78
N ASP A 44 5.03 12.85 9.44
CA ASP A 44 6.13 11.92 9.74
C ASP A 44 5.91 10.49 9.23
N LEU A 45 5.21 10.33 8.09
CA LEU A 45 5.00 9.03 7.48
C LEU A 45 6.32 8.46 6.94
N GLY A 46 6.44 7.13 6.95
CA GLY A 46 7.55 6.39 6.37
C GLY A 46 7.09 5.49 5.22
N ILE A 47 8.04 5.01 4.42
CA ILE A 47 7.82 4.04 3.35
C ILE A 47 8.70 2.82 3.56
N HIS A 48 8.08 1.63 3.59
CA HIS A 48 8.72 0.33 3.45
C HIS A 48 7.78 -0.53 2.60
N THR A 49 8.10 -0.68 1.34
CA THR A 49 7.19 -1.23 0.33
C THR A 49 7.96 -2.01 -0.73
N GLU A 50 7.34 -3.01 -1.34
CA GLU A 50 7.93 -3.69 -2.50
C GLU A 50 8.20 -2.69 -3.63
N MET A 51 7.24 -1.80 -3.89
CA MET A 51 7.36 -0.78 -4.92
C MET A 51 6.64 0.50 -4.53
N PHE A 52 7.03 1.62 -5.14
CA PHE A 52 6.25 2.86 -5.09
C PHE A 52 6.20 3.57 -6.45
N SER A 53 5.21 4.45 -6.59
CA SER A 53 4.92 5.20 -7.81
C SER A 53 5.06 6.72 -7.60
N ASP A 54 4.79 7.49 -8.65
CA ASP A 54 4.91 8.96 -8.65
C ASP A 54 4.17 9.65 -7.51
N GLY A 55 3.03 9.12 -7.06
CA GLY A 55 2.23 9.75 -6.00
C GLY A 55 2.94 9.88 -4.64
N VAL A 56 3.98 9.08 -4.40
CA VAL A 56 4.80 9.21 -3.18
C VAL A 56 5.67 10.48 -3.22
N ILE A 57 6.08 10.93 -4.41
CA ILE A 57 6.96 12.10 -4.56
C ILE A 57 6.31 13.35 -3.96
N ASP A 58 5.03 13.59 -4.25
CA ASP A 58 4.31 14.78 -3.76
C ASP A 58 4.27 14.81 -2.23
N LEU A 59 4.14 13.65 -1.58
CA LEU A 59 4.14 13.53 -0.12
C LEU A 59 5.53 13.71 0.49
N VAL A 60 6.59 13.33 -0.23
CA VAL A 60 7.97 13.60 0.20
C VAL A 60 8.28 15.09 0.04
N GLU A 61 7.97 15.70 -1.10
CA GLU A 61 8.22 17.12 -1.38
C GLU A 61 7.45 18.04 -0.41
N SER A 62 6.25 17.62 0.02
CA SER A 62 5.45 18.36 1.04
C SER A 62 5.88 18.07 2.48
N GLY A 63 6.83 17.15 2.72
CA GLY A 63 7.33 16.80 4.05
C GLY A 63 6.43 15.83 4.84
N VAL A 64 5.31 15.39 4.28
CA VAL A 64 4.40 14.40 4.88
C VAL A 64 5.10 13.05 5.05
N VAL A 65 5.84 12.63 4.03
CA VAL A 65 6.68 11.42 4.06
C VAL A 65 8.14 11.85 4.23
N ASN A 66 8.68 11.68 5.42
CA ASN A 66 10.07 12.00 5.74
C ASN A 66 10.81 10.85 6.43
N GLY A 67 10.11 9.77 6.81
CA GLY A 67 10.67 8.59 7.44
C GLY A 67 11.25 8.81 8.82
N SER A 68 11.07 9.98 9.44
CA SER A 68 11.71 10.33 10.72
C SER A 68 11.28 9.44 11.89
N LYS A 69 10.08 8.84 11.81
CA LYS A 69 9.53 7.95 12.82
C LYS A 69 9.68 6.46 12.47
N LYS A 70 10.31 6.11 11.35
CA LYS A 70 10.55 4.71 11.03
C LYS A 70 11.47 4.05 12.05
N THR A 71 11.12 2.83 12.45
CA THR A 71 11.94 2.00 13.34
C THR A 71 13.15 1.44 12.59
N LEU A 72 12.93 0.92 11.37
CA LEU A 72 14.01 0.49 10.48
C LEU A 72 14.32 1.54 9.43
N HIS A 73 15.60 1.78 9.17
CA HIS A 73 16.07 2.75 8.18
C HIS A 73 15.41 4.13 8.34
N PRO A 74 15.59 4.81 9.49
CA PRO A 74 15.02 6.15 9.71
C PRO A 74 15.44 7.13 8.61
N GLY A 75 14.51 7.94 8.13
CA GLY A 75 14.74 8.90 7.07
C GLY A 75 14.87 8.30 5.66
N LYS A 76 14.64 6.99 5.49
CA LYS A 76 14.74 6.31 4.20
C LYS A 76 13.39 5.82 3.69
N LEU A 77 13.17 5.98 2.39
CA LEU A 77 12.15 5.28 1.64
C LEU A 77 12.77 3.96 1.17
N VAL A 78 12.29 2.85 1.70
CA VAL A 78 12.82 1.52 1.37
C VAL A 78 11.92 0.84 0.35
N ALA A 79 12.48 0.40 -0.77
CA ALA A 79 11.75 -0.33 -1.80
C ALA A 79 12.66 -1.32 -2.55
N THR A 80 12.02 -2.23 -3.32
CA THR A 80 12.75 -3.20 -4.13
C THR A 80 12.75 -2.84 -5.62
N PHE A 81 11.66 -2.23 -6.10
CA PHE A 81 11.61 -1.70 -7.46
C PHE A 81 10.68 -0.48 -7.55
N LEU A 82 10.65 0.14 -8.71
CA LEU A 82 9.94 1.37 -8.98
C LEU A 82 9.12 1.23 -10.26
N MET A 83 7.92 1.82 -10.28
CA MET A 83 7.09 1.89 -11.47
C MET A 83 6.40 3.24 -11.55
N GLY A 84 6.75 4.04 -12.53
CA GLY A 84 6.17 5.37 -12.69
C GLY A 84 6.65 6.07 -13.95
N THR A 85 6.47 7.38 -13.97
CA THR A 85 6.90 8.24 -15.06
C THR A 85 8.38 8.62 -14.97
N ARG A 86 8.90 9.36 -15.93
CA ARG A 86 10.26 9.90 -15.89
C ARG A 86 10.53 10.69 -14.60
N ARG A 87 9.52 11.39 -14.07
CA ARG A 87 9.62 12.13 -12.81
C ARG A 87 10.07 11.24 -11.65
N LEU A 88 9.54 10.02 -11.55
CA LEU A 88 9.94 9.07 -10.50
C LEU A 88 11.41 8.70 -10.61
N TYR A 89 11.88 8.38 -11.80
CA TYR A 89 13.28 7.99 -12.00
C TYR A 89 14.24 9.15 -11.79
N ASP A 90 13.87 10.36 -12.19
CA ASP A 90 14.65 11.57 -11.93
C ASP A 90 14.68 11.90 -10.42
N PHE A 91 13.57 11.66 -9.69
CA PHE A 91 13.49 11.84 -8.24
C PHE A 91 14.42 10.88 -7.50
N VAL A 92 14.53 9.63 -7.92
CA VAL A 92 15.36 8.63 -7.22
C VAL A 92 16.84 8.68 -7.61
N ASP A 93 17.19 9.29 -8.73
CA ASP A 93 18.57 9.39 -9.17
C ASP A 93 19.40 10.17 -8.15
N LYS A 94 20.40 9.52 -7.57
CA LYS A 94 21.28 10.08 -6.52
C LYS A 94 20.57 10.67 -5.31
N ASN A 95 19.33 10.26 -5.05
CA ASN A 95 18.55 10.72 -3.91
C ASN A 95 18.88 9.91 -2.66
N ALA A 96 19.59 10.52 -1.73
CA ALA A 96 20.03 9.84 -0.50
C ALA A 96 18.89 9.37 0.42
N CYS A 97 17.66 9.88 0.27
CA CYS A 97 16.53 9.39 1.05
C CYS A 97 15.92 8.09 0.50
N VAL A 98 16.27 7.66 -0.72
CA VAL A 98 15.79 6.42 -1.31
C VAL A 98 16.81 5.31 -1.09
N GLU A 99 16.35 4.16 -0.60
CA GLU A 99 17.17 3.00 -0.34
C GLU A 99 16.56 1.77 -1.03
N MET A 100 17.21 1.32 -2.10
CA MET A 100 16.80 0.12 -2.83
C MET A 100 17.41 -1.12 -2.17
N ARG A 101 16.57 -2.09 -1.85
CA ARG A 101 16.96 -3.36 -1.21
C ARG A 101 16.42 -4.56 -1.99
N PRO A 102 17.05 -5.74 -1.90
CA PRO A 102 16.55 -6.95 -2.55
C PRO A 102 15.21 -7.40 -1.93
N VAL A 103 14.41 -8.10 -2.74
CA VAL A 103 13.04 -8.49 -2.39
C VAL A 103 12.95 -9.43 -1.19
N ASP A 104 13.92 -10.31 -1.01
CA ASP A 104 14.02 -11.23 0.12
C ASP A 104 14.20 -10.52 1.47
N TYR A 105 14.70 -9.28 1.45
CA TYR A 105 14.74 -8.41 2.62
C TYR A 105 13.46 -7.57 2.75
N VAL A 106 13.05 -6.89 1.67
CA VAL A 106 11.95 -5.92 1.72
C VAL A 106 10.61 -6.60 1.98
N ASN A 107 10.41 -7.81 1.43
CA ASN A 107 9.17 -8.58 1.58
C ASN A 107 9.24 -9.62 2.72
N ASP A 108 10.34 -9.70 3.51
CA ASP A 108 10.35 -10.61 4.67
C ASP A 108 9.37 -10.10 5.74
N PRO A 109 8.32 -10.85 6.11
CA PRO A 109 7.35 -10.43 7.12
C PRO A 109 7.99 -10.09 8.48
N ARG A 110 9.13 -10.71 8.83
CA ARG A 110 9.87 -10.42 10.06
C ARG A 110 10.58 -9.06 9.99
N VAL A 111 11.04 -8.67 8.82
CA VAL A 111 11.63 -7.34 8.59
C VAL A 111 10.52 -6.29 8.57
N ILE A 112 9.44 -6.54 7.84
CA ILE A 112 8.27 -5.66 7.76
C ILE A 112 7.73 -5.36 9.17
N ALA A 113 7.58 -6.39 10.00
CA ALA A 113 7.03 -6.30 11.36
C ALA A 113 7.86 -5.45 12.33
N GLN A 114 9.15 -5.23 12.05
CA GLN A 114 10.03 -4.38 12.87
C GLN A 114 9.76 -2.88 12.68
N ASN A 115 9.02 -2.49 11.65
CA ASN A 115 8.52 -1.11 11.55
C ASN A 115 7.25 -1.00 12.41
N GLU A 116 7.30 -0.21 13.47
CA GLU A 116 6.11 0.11 14.26
C GLU A 116 5.07 0.85 13.43
N LYS A 117 3.78 0.65 13.73
CA LYS A 117 2.65 1.21 12.98
C LYS A 117 2.76 0.93 11.47
N MET A 118 3.18 -0.27 11.12
CA MET A 118 3.21 -0.69 9.71
C MET A 118 1.79 -0.80 9.17
N VAL A 119 1.49 -0.07 8.12
CA VAL A 119 0.19 -0.11 7.45
C VAL A 119 0.36 -0.63 6.03
N SER A 120 -0.17 -1.83 5.78
CA SER A 120 -0.21 -2.39 4.42
C SER A 120 -1.57 -2.11 3.78
N ILE A 121 -1.56 -1.60 2.54
CA ILE A 121 -2.78 -1.28 1.78
C ILE A 121 -2.73 -2.01 0.45
N ASN A 122 -3.63 -2.97 0.29
CA ASN A 122 -3.71 -3.83 -0.88
C ASN A 122 -5.13 -3.91 -1.41
N SER A 123 -5.26 -4.22 -2.69
CA SER A 123 -6.54 -4.49 -3.33
C SER A 123 -6.79 -5.99 -3.41
N CYS A 124 -8.06 -6.37 -3.44
CA CYS A 124 -8.48 -7.75 -3.66
C CYS A 124 -9.59 -7.82 -4.72
N ILE A 125 -9.92 -9.01 -5.15
CA ILE A 125 -10.99 -9.27 -6.13
C ILE A 125 -12.33 -9.44 -5.42
N GLU A 126 -12.38 -10.32 -4.42
CA GLU A 126 -13.58 -10.65 -3.67
C GLU A 126 -13.28 -10.87 -2.20
N VAL A 127 -14.25 -10.66 -1.33
CA VAL A 127 -14.21 -11.04 0.09
C VAL A 127 -15.49 -11.77 0.45
N ASP A 128 -15.42 -12.71 1.38
CA ASP A 128 -16.60 -13.40 1.87
C ASP A 128 -17.01 -12.95 3.28
N LEU A 129 -18.18 -13.41 3.72
CA LEU A 129 -18.72 -13.08 5.04
C LEU A 129 -17.98 -13.77 6.19
N MET A 130 -17.10 -14.71 5.90
CA MET A 130 -16.21 -15.37 6.86
C MET A 130 -14.87 -14.64 7.03
N GLY A 131 -14.60 -13.60 6.21
CA GLY A 131 -13.35 -12.83 6.23
C GLY A 131 -12.26 -13.38 5.34
N GLN A 132 -12.57 -14.33 4.45
CA GLN A 132 -11.63 -14.81 3.45
C GLN A 132 -11.53 -13.81 2.29
N VAL A 133 -10.36 -13.71 1.69
CA VAL A 133 -10.05 -12.74 0.64
C VAL A 133 -9.45 -13.45 -0.57
N ALA A 134 -10.06 -13.27 -1.73
CA ALA A 134 -9.50 -13.69 -3.02
C ALA A 134 -8.87 -12.48 -3.72
N SER A 135 -7.56 -12.55 -3.99
CA SER A 135 -6.82 -11.49 -4.70
C SER A 135 -6.28 -11.94 -6.05
N GLU A 136 -6.22 -13.23 -6.30
CA GLU A 136 -5.52 -13.83 -7.44
C GLU A 136 -6.45 -14.59 -8.37
N THR A 137 -7.67 -14.94 -7.92
CA THR A 137 -8.63 -15.75 -8.65
C THR A 137 -9.99 -15.06 -8.80
N ILE A 138 -10.68 -15.40 -9.87
CA ILE A 138 -12.11 -15.10 -10.08
C ILE A 138 -12.81 -16.46 -10.19
N GLY A 139 -13.49 -16.88 -9.14
CA GLY A 139 -13.94 -18.25 -8.99
C GLY A 139 -12.76 -19.22 -9.14
N LEU A 140 -12.88 -20.23 -10.01
CA LEU A 140 -11.82 -21.24 -10.22
C LEU A 140 -10.74 -20.80 -11.21
N LYS A 141 -10.79 -19.58 -11.74
CA LYS A 141 -9.85 -19.09 -12.74
C LYS A 141 -8.78 -18.21 -12.11
N GLN A 142 -7.51 -18.61 -12.26
CA GLN A 142 -6.36 -17.76 -11.90
C GLN A 142 -6.38 -16.49 -12.74
N PHE A 143 -6.27 -15.34 -12.07
CA PHE A 143 -6.30 -14.00 -12.68
C PHE A 143 -4.93 -13.33 -12.67
N SER A 144 -4.19 -13.46 -11.58
CA SER A 144 -2.87 -12.85 -11.43
C SER A 144 -1.89 -13.76 -10.69
N GLY A 145 -0.61 -13.38 -10.65
CA GLY A 145 0.36 -13.97 -9.74
C GLY A 145 0.15 -13.53 -8.30
N THR A 146 0.90 -14.12 -7.38
CA THR A 146 0.79 -13.93 -5.91
C THR A 146 1.34 -12.59 -5.46
N GLY A 147 2.49 -12.16 -5.93
CA GLY A 147 3.19 -10.94 -5.47
C GLY A 147 3.49 -10.95 -3.97
N GLY A 148 3.77 -9.77 -3.41
CA GLY A 148 4.15 -9.58 -1.99
C GLY A 148 2.99 -9.36 -1.03
N GLN A 149 1.73 -9.44 -1.47
CA GLN A 149 0.56 -9.08 -0.64
C GLN A 149 0.52 -9.84 0.69
N VAL A 150 0.70 -11.16 0.66
CA VAL A 150 0.65 -12.02 1.86
C VAL A 150 1.76 -11.68 2.84
N ASP A 151 2.95 -11.34 2.35
CA ASP A 151 4.10 -10.96 3.18
C ASP A 151 3.79 -9.68 3.96
N TYR A 152 3.23 -8.69 3.28
CA TYR A 152 2.85 -7.42 3.92
C TYR A 152 1.65 -7.54 4.84
N VAL A 153 0.66 -8.37 4.51
CA VAL A 153 -0.47 -8.67 5.41
C VAL A 153 0.05 -9.27 6.71
N ARG A 154 0.96 -10.26 6.63
CA ARG A 154 1.58 -10.89 7.80
C ARG A 154 2.46 -9.92 8.59
N GLY A 155 3.35 -9.22 7.90
CA GLY A 155 4.26 -8.28 8.53
C GLY A 155 3.53 -7.15 9.25
N ALA A 156 2.51 -6.56 8.63
CA ALA A 156 1.68 -5.54 9.26
C ALA A 156 0.88 -6.07 10.45
N ALA A 157 0.37 -7.31 10.37
CA ALA A 157 -0.34 -7.95 11.49
C ALA A 157 0.57 -8.22 12.70
N TRP A 158 1.86 -8.47 12.48
CA TRP A 158 2.85 -8.69 13.55
C TRP A 158 3.49 -7.39 14.07
N SER A 159 3.36 -6.31 13.34
CA SER A 159 3.90 -5.00 13.73
C SER A 159 3.16 -4.42 14.94
N ALA A 160 3.88 -3.85 15.88
CA ALA A 160 3.29 -3.10 16.99
C ALA A 160 2.49 -1.89 16.47
N GLY A 161 1.17 -1.89 16.70
CA GLY A 161 0.26 -0.87 16.17
C GLY A 161 0.03 -0.95 14.66
N GLY A 162 0.44 -2.06 14.03
CA GLY A 162 0.28 -2.26 12.60
C GLY A 162 -1.15 -2.55 12.17
N LYS A 163 -1.45 -2.31 10.90
CA LYS A 163 -2.77 -2.53 10.28
C LYS A 163 -2.60 -3.10 8.87
N SER A 164 -3.39 -4.12 8.55
CA SER A 164 -3.51 -4.62 7.18
C SER A 164 -4.88 -4.24 6.62
N ILE A 165 -4.88 -3.45 5.56
CA ILE A 165 -6.08 -2.93 4.91
C ILE A 165 -6.24 -3.59 3.56
N MET A 166 -7.38 -4.27 3.37
CA MET A 166 -7.83 -4.76 2.07
C MET A 166 -8.93 -3.84 1.56
N ALA A 167 -8.71 -3.25 0.39
CA ALA A 167 -9.60 -2.23 -0.16
C ALA A 167 -10.07 -2.57 -1.57
N MET A 168 -11.37 -2.50 -1.79
CA MET A 168 -11.98 -2.76 -3.09
C MET A 168 -13.32 -2.02 -3.23
N PRO A 169 -13.79 -1.73 -4.46
CA PRO A 169 -15.19 -1.39 -4.67
C PRO A 169 -16.08 -2.58 -4.29
N SER A 170 -17.22 -2.34 -3.65
CA SER A 170 -18.15 -3.41 -3.24
C SER A 170 -18.82 -4.13 -4.41
N THR A 171 -18.79 -3.54 -5.62
CA THR A 171 -19.39 -4.10 -6.84
C THR A 171 -18.43 -4.06 -8.02
N ALA A 172 -18.68 -4.95 -8.99
CA ALA A 172 -18.02 -4.99 -10.30
C ALA A 172 -19.04 -4.92 -11.43
N ALA A 173 -18.57 -4.93 -12.69
CA ALA A 173 -19.41 -4.96 -13.89
C ALA A 173 -20.52 -3.87 -13.90
N LYS A 174 -20.15 -2.63 -13.51
CA LYS A 174 -21.08 -1.49 -13.41
C LYS A 174 -22.25 -1.75 -12.45
N GLY A 175 -21.98 -2.36 -11.29
CA GLY A 175 -22.96 -2.66 -10.25
C GLY A 175 -23.73 -3.97 -10.44
N LYS A 176 -23.43 -4.75 -11.48
CA LYS A 176 -24.15 -6.01 -11.77
C LYS A 176 -23.67 -7.21 -10.98
N ALA A 177 -22.48 -7.13 -10.38
CA ALA A 177 -21.90 -8.21 -9.59
C ALA A 177 -21.43 -7.66 -8.23
N SER A 178 -21.76 -8.36 -7.14
CA SER A 178 -21.19 -8.09 -5.82
C SER A 178 -19.78 -8.67 -5.74
N ARG A 179 -18.88 -7.97 -5.10
CA ARG A 179 -17.53 -8.44 -4.71
C ARG A 179 -17.47 -8.87 -3.25
N ILE A 180 -18.61 -8.73 -2.56
CA ILE A 180 -18.82 -9.30 -1.22
C ILE A 180 -19.75 -10.49 -1.43
N VAL A 181 -19.24 -11.70 -1.15
CA VAL A 181 -19.93 -12.97 -1.44
C VAL A 181 -20.21 -13.75 -0.16
N PRO A 182 -21.15 -14.70 -0.13
CA PRO A 182 -21.43 -15.48 1.07
C PRO A 182 -20.22 -16.26 1.56
N PHE A 183 -19.45 -16.89 0.65
CA PHE A 183 -18.15 -17.52 0.90
C PHE A 183 -17.39 -17.72 -0.42
N LEU A 184 -16.08 -17.89 -0.32
CA LEU A 184 -15.14 -18.12 -1.42
C LEU A 184 -14.88 -19.62 -1.60
#